data_0c41b22cfafe7910d825a82ed70aac7a
#
_entry.id   0c41b22cfafe7910d825a82ed70aac7a
#
_cell.length_a   1.000
_cell.length_b   1.000
_cell.length_c   1.000
_cell.angle_alpha   90.00
_cell.angle_beta   90.00
_cell.angle_gamma   90.00
#
_symmetry.space_group_name_H-M   'P 1'
#
loop_
_entity.id
_entity.type
_entity.pdbx_description
1 polymer ?
#
loop_
_entity_poly.entity_id
_entity_poly.type
_entity_poly.pdbx_seq_one_letter_code
_entity_poly.pdbx_strand_id
1 'polypeptide(L)'
;THPTSSAASDVYKRQGLWESAEVRFNPTGQVTVYTGSHSHGQSHQTTFAQIAADELGVPIENIDIVHGDTDKGTFGMGTYGSRSLAVGGIAIVNACKKIVEKGKRVTAKMLEANPEDVEFKDGEFIVSKSNKKKTIGEVAFACYLPGVRDEMKSPLPEGDEPGLKETSFYDPSNFSFPAGTHIAEVEIDPETGHVLSLIHI
;
A
#
# COMPACT_ATOMS: atom_id res chain seq x y z
N THR A 1 18.19 4.09 -35.94
CA THR A 1 17.37 2.88 -35.78
C THR A 1 16.79 2.90 -34.38
N HIS A 2 15.52 3.23 -34.25
CA HIS A 2 14.83 3.06 -32.99
C HIS A 2 14.68 1.56 -32.72
N PRO A 3 15.15 1.03 -31.61
CA PRO A 3 14.78 -0.30 -31.20
C PRO A 3 13.33 -0.22 -30.71
N THR A 4 12.40 -0.39 -31.61
CA THR A 4 11.05 -0.76 -31.23
C THR A 4 11.11 -2.20 -30.76
N SER A 5 11.51 -2.42 -29.52
CA SER A 5 11.34 -3.74 -28.93
C SER A 5 9.85 -4.01 -28.84
N SER A 6 9.43 -5.21 -29.20
CA SER A 6 8.03 -5.66 -29.01
C SER A 6 7.57 -5.48 -27.56
N ALA A 7 8.52 -5.51 -26.60
CA ALA A 7 8.29 -5.17 -25.21
C ALA A 7 7.83 -3.72 -24.99
N ALA A 8 8.42 -2.73 -25.67
CA ALA A 8 8.00 -1.32 -25.53
C ALA A 8 6.57 -1.12 -26.04
N SER A 9 6.19 -1.74 -27.17
CA SER A 9 4.82 -1.61 -27.69
C SER A 9 3.77 -2.34 -26.83
N ASP A 10 4.17 -3.39 -26.11
CA ASP A 10 3.30 -4.08 -25.16
C ASP A 10 3.08 -3.28 -23.88
N VAL A 11 4.12 -2.57 -23.42
CA VAL A 11 4.04 -1.65 -22.27
C VAL A 11 2.98 -0.56 -22.51
N TYR A 12 2.96 0.03 -23.69
CA TYR A 12 2.02 1.12 -23.99
C TYR A 12 0.56 0.68 -24.16
N LYS A 13 0.31 -0.56 -24.50
CA LYS A 13 -1.04 -1.05 -24.77
C LYS A 13 -1.73 -1.70 -23.58
N ARG A 14 -1.00 -2.08 -22.53
CA ARG A 14 -1.52 -2.90 -21.44
C ARG A 14 -1.45 -2.27 -20.05
N GLN A 15 -0.88 -1.08 -19.90
CA GLN A 15 -0.94 -0.33 -18.65
C GLN A 15 -2.35 0.20 -18.34
N GLY A 16 -3.20 0.37 -19.37
CA GLY A 16 -4.55 0.91 -19.26
C GLY A 16 -5.60 -0.02 -18.67
N LEU A 17 -5.21 -1.11 -18.00
CA LEU A 17 -6.13 -1.97 -17.26
C LEU A 17 -6.04 -1.64 -15.77
N TRP A 18 -7.19 -1.62 -15.13
CA TRP A 18 -7.29 -1.38 -13.69
C TRP A 18 -6.55 -2.43 -12.85
N GLU A 19 -6.22 -2.08 -11.63
CA GLU A 19 -5.73 -2.99 -10.60
C GLU A 19 -6.45 -2.73 -9.30
N SER A 20 -6.51 -3.74 -8.42
CA SER A 20 -7.11 -3.62 -7.11
C SER A 20 -6.10 -3.84 -6.01
N ALA A 21 -6.39 -3.23 -4.87
CA ALA A 21 -5.74 -3.54 -3.61
C ALA A 21 -6.75 -3.46 -2.47
N GLU A 22 -6.64 -4.38 -1.52
CA GLU A 22 -7.31 -4.29 -0.22
C GLU A 22 -6.23 -4.09 0.84
N VAL A 23 -6.43 -3.11 1.71
CA VAL A 23 -5.60 -2.91 2.90
C VAL A 23 -6.44 -3.21 4.12
N ARG A 24 -5.94 -4.10 4.97
CA ARG A 24 -6.59 -4.52 6.20
C ARG A 24 -5.67 -4.24 7.38
N PHE A 25 -6.11 -3.37 8.26
CA PHE A 25 -5.44 -3.12 9.53
C PHE A 25 -6.04 -4.04 10.59
N ASN A 26 -5.27 -4.99 11.08
CA ASN A 26 -5.73 -5.95 12.08
C ASN A 26 -5.74 -5.35 13.49
N PRO A 27 -6.58 -5.84 14.41
CA PRO A 27 -6.65 -5.30 15.78
C PRO A 27 -5.36 -5.50 16.58
N THR A 28 -4.45 -6.35 16.10
CA THR A 28 -3.13 -6.61 16.70
C THR A 28 -2.08 -5.58 16.32
N GLY A 29 -2.38 -4.66 15.38
CA GLY A 29 -1.43 -3.69 14.84
C GLY A 29 -0.73 -4.14 13.54
N GLN A 30 -0.95 -5.37 13.11
CA GLN A 30 -0.46 -5.89 11.82
C GLN A 30 -1.32 -5.36 10.67
N VAL A 31 -0.69 -5.07 9.55
CA VAL A 31 -1.34 -4.66 8.31
C VAL A 31 -1.16 -5.74 7.26
N THR A 32 -2.25 -6.13 6.61
CA THR A 32 -2.19 -7.03 5.47
C THR A 32 -2.66 -6.28 4.22
N VAL A 33 -1.83 -6.30 3.19
CA VAL A 33 -2.14 -5.72 1.88
C VAL A 33 -2.34 -6.85 0.89
N TYR A 34 -3.53 -6.95 0.34
CA TYR A 34 -3.84 -7.88 -0.74
C TYR A 34 -3.77 -7.13 -2.08
N THR A 35 -3.08 -7.70 -3.04
CA THR A 35 -2.94 -7.09 -4.37
C THR A 35 -3.02 -8.14 -5.47
N GLY A 36 -3.60 -7.76 -6.61
CA GLY A 36 -3.61 -8.57 -7.81
C GLY A 36 -2.25 -8.60 -8.54
N SER A 37 -1.33 -7.69 -8.21
CA SER A 37 0.00 -7.60 -8.83
C SER A 37 0.95 -8.64 -8.24
N HIS A 38 1.05 -9.80 -8.90
CA HIS A 38 1.92 -10.91 -8.47
C HIS A 38 3.41 -10.59 -8.69
N SER A 39 4.27 -10.98 -7.75
CA SER A 39 5.73 -10.83 -7.86
C SER A 39 6.36 -11.96 -8.69
N HIS A 40 7.31 -11.59 -9.55
CA HIS A 40 8.15 -12.50 -10.34
C HIS A 40 9.64 -12.31 -10.00
N GLY A 41 9.96 -11.88 -8.78
CA GLY A 41 11.30 -11.56 -8.33
C GLY A 41 11.65 -10.06 -8.33
N GLN A 42 10.70 -9.17 -8.67
CA GLN A 42 10.90 -7.71 -8.66
C GLN A 42 10.57 -7.03 -7.32
N SER A 43 10.60 -7.80 -6.24
CA SER A 43 10.53 -7.32 -4.85
C SER A 43 9.23 -6.58 -4.49
N HIS A 44 8.08 -7.03 -4.99
CA HIS A 44 6.79 -6.41 -4.65
C HIS A 44 6.51 -6.44 -3.13
N GLN A 45 6.93 -7.50 -2.42
CA GLN A 45 6.79 -7.55 -0.97
C GLN A 45 7.45 -6.35 -0.29
N THR A 46 8.65 -6.00 -0.69
CA THR A 46 9.38 -4.86 -0.12
C THR A 46 8.78 -3.53 -0.56
N THR A 47 8.61 -3.33 -1.87
CA THR A 47 8.20 -2.03 -2.41
C THR A 47 6.76 -1.65 -2.06
N PHE A 48 5.85 -2.61 -2.04
CA PHE A 48 4.46 -2.36 -1.64
C PHE A 48 4.32 -2.17 -0.13
N ALA A 49 5.14 -2.88 0.67
CA ALA A 49 5.21 -2.65 2.10
C ALA A 49 5.75 -1.25 2.42
N GLN A 50 6.76 -0.76 1.69
CA GLN A 50 7.24 0.62 1.83
C GLN A 50 6.13 1.63 1.57
N ILE A 51 5.37 1.47 0.48
CA ILE A 51 4.25 2.36 0.16
C ILE A 51 3.21 2.38 1.30
N ALA A 52 2.81 1.21 1.78
CA ALA A 52 1.82 1.14 2.84
C ALA A 52 2.37 1.68 4.18
N ALA A 53 3.67 1.46 4.48
CA ALA A 53 4.34 2.01 5.66
C ALA A 53 4.35 3.54 5.65
N ASP A 54 4.70 4.14 4.52
CA ASP A 54 4.74 5.59 4.35
C ASP A 54 3.34 6.23 4.47
N GLU A 55 2.32 5.61 3.85
CA GLU A 55 0.94 6.13 3.87
C GLU A 55 0.25 5.95 5.24
N LEU A 56 0.58 4.90 5.98
CA LEU A 56 -0.06 4.57 7.26
C LEU A 56 0.77 4.95 8.50
N GLY A 57 2.03 5.36 8.31
CA GLY A 57 2.93 5.71 9.42
C GLY A 57 3.19 4.55 10.37
N VAL A 58 3.32 3.32 9.85
CA VAL A 58 3.59 2.11 10.64
C VAL A 58 4.92 1.48 10.24
N PRO A 59 5.59 0.76 11.15
CA PRO A 59 6.82 0.03 10.82
C PRO A 59 6.60 -0.97 9.68
N ILE A 60 7.55 -1.05 8.75
CA ILE A 60 7.45 -1.92 7.57
C ILE A 60 7.37 -3.41 7.94
N GLU A 61 7.99 -3.80 9.04
CA GLU A 61 7.95 -5.15 9.60
C GLU A 61 6.56 -5.58 10.08
N ASN A 62 5.63 -4.64 10.24
CA ASN A 62 4.24 -4.90 10.59
C ASN A 62 3.34 -5.07 9.35
N ILE A 63 3.91 -5.10 8.14
CA ILE A 63 3.14 -5.15 6.90
C ILE A 63 3.42 -6.44 6.15
N ASP A 64 2.37 -7.20 5.92
CA ASP A 64 2.38 -8.40 5.09
C ASP A 64 1.76 -8.11 3.73
N ILE A 65 2.46 -8.47 2.66
CA ILE A 65 1.95 -8.37 1.28
C ILE A 65 1.52 -9.75 0.81
N VAL A 66 0.26 -9.88 0.47
CA VAL A 66 -0.34 -11.11 -0.05
C VAL A 66 -0.68 -10.92 -1.53
N HIS A 67 -0.06 -11.74 -2.37
CA HIS A 67 -0.30 -11.77 -3.82
C HIS A 67 -0.25 -13.20 -4.35
N GLY A 68 -0.81 -13.43 -5.53
CA GLY A 68 -0.79 -14.74 -6.17
C GLY A 68 -1.67 -15.81 -5.50
N ASP A 69 -2.46 -15.43 -4.53
CA ASP A 69 -3.42 -16.29 -3.83
C ASP A 69 -4.84 -15.89 -4.25
N THR A 70 -5.45 -16.67 -5.14
CA THR A 70 -6.77 -16.37 -5.70
C THR A 70 -7.92 -16.60 -4.72
N ASP A 71 -7.66 -17.29 -3.61
CA ASP A 71 -8.66 -17.54 -2.57
C ASP A 71 -8.73 -16.38 -1.55
N LYS A 72 -7.66 -15.61 -1.42
CA LYS A 72 -7.55 -14.54 -0.43
C LYS A 72 -7.53 -13.15 -1.03
N GLY A 73 -6.91 -13.01 -2.20
CA GLY A 73 -6.73 -11.72 -2.84
C GLY A 73 -7.98 -11.20 -3.54
N THR A 74 -8.08 -9.89 -3.68
CA THR A 74 -9.03 -9.26 -4.59
C THR A 74 -8.67 -9.59 -6.03
N PHE A 75 -9.66 -9.66 -6.91
CA PHE A 75 -9.40 -9.89 -8.33
C PHE A 75 -8.57 -8.73 -8.90
N GLY A 76 -7.50 -9.06 -9.60
CA GLY A 76 -6.59 -8.09 -10.22
C GLY A 76 -6.14 -8.55 -11.59
N MET A 77 -5.58 -7.61 -12.37
CA MET A 77 -5.15 -7.86 -13.74
C MET A 77 -3.72 -8.39 -13.83
N GLY A 78 -2.94 -8.33 -12.73
CA GLY A 78 -1.64 -8.95 -12.63
C GLY A 78 -0.46 -8.06 -13.05
N THR A 79 0.72 -8.69 -13.11
CA THR A 79 2.01 -8.03 -13.36
C THR A 79 2.48 -8.27 -14.79
N TYR A 80 2.48 -7.22 -15.59
CA TYR A 80 3.02 -7.15 -16.96
C TYR A 80 3.09 -5.69 -17.42
N GLY A 81 3.78 -5.40 -18.51
CA GLY A 81 3.79 -4.08 -19.11
C GLY A 81 4.25 -2.94 -18.19
N SER A 82 5.10 -3.21 -17.19
CA SER A 82 5.62 -2.24 -16.22
C SER A 82 4.52 -1.47 -15.44
N ARG A 83 3.41 -2.14 -15.14
CA ARG A 83 2.23 -1.53 -14.51
C ARG A 83 2.14 -1.69 -12.99
N SER A 84 2.90 -2.60 -12.39
CA SER A 84 2.73 -2.96 -10.98
C SER A 84 2.86 -1.79 -10.02
N LEU A 85 3.85 -0.91 -10.21
CA LEU A 85 3.98 0.29 -9.38
C LEU A 85 2.96 1.37 -9.79
N ALA A 86 2.88 1.66 -11.09
CA ALA A 86 2.05 2.75 -11.60
C ALA A 86 0.55 2.52 -11.44
N VAL A 87 0.10 1.28 -11.39
CA VAL A 87 -1.32 0.93 -11.25
C VAL A 87 -1.57 0.24 -9.91
N GLY A 88 -0.88 -0.86 -9.62
CA GLY A 88 -1.02 -1.59 -8.37
C GLY A 88 -0.60 -0.78 -7.14
N GLY A 89 0.53 -0.06 -7.23
CA GLY A 89 0.99 0.82 -6.14
C GLY A 89 0.00 1.94 -5.85
N ILE A 90 -0.59 2.57 -6.88
CA ILE A 90 -1.62 3.60 -6.68
C ILE A 90 -2.91 3.02 -6.10
N ALA A 91 -3.30 1.80 -6.47
CA ALA A 91 -4.43 1.13 -5.84
C ALA A 91 -4.21 0.95 -4.33
N ILE A 92 -2.98 0.59 -3.91
CA ILE A 92 -2.59 0.49 -2.49
C ILE A 92 -2.68 1.87 -1.80
N VAL A 93 -2.08 2.92 -2.40
CA VAL A 93 -2.15 4.29 -1.88
C VAL A 93 -3.61 4.73 -1.66
N ASN A 94 -4.47 4.48 -2.64
CA ASN A 94 -5.88 4.85 -2.56
C ASN A 94 -6.62 4.06 -1.47
N ALA A 95 -6.30 2.78 -1.27
CA ALA A 95 -6.85 1.99 -0.18
C ALA A 95 -6.38 2.52 1.19
N CYS A 96 -5.09 2.85 1.34
CA CYS A 96 -4.54 3.47 2.54
C CYS A 96 -5.22 4.82 2.85
N LYS A 97 -5.45 5.66 1.85
CA LYS A 97 -6.18 6.93 2.03
C LYS A 97 -7.60 6.71 2.54
N LYS A 98 -8.32 5.71 2.04
CA LYS A 98 -9.65 5.34 2.56
C LYS A 98 -9.58 4.88 4.02
N ILE A 99 -8.56 4.08 4.39
CA ILE A 99 -8.28 3.70 5.78
C ILE A 99 -8.12 4.94 6.67
N VAL A 100 -7.29 5.89 6.23
CA VAL A 100 -7.06 7.14 6.97
C VAL A 100 -8.35 7.95 7.11
N GLU A 101 -9.12 8.12 6.05
CA GLU A 101 -10.39 8.85 6.10
C GLU A 101 -11.43 8.18 7.02
N LYS A 102 -11.52 6.85 7.00
CA LYS A 102 -12.34 6.13 7.97
C LYS A 102 -11.82 6.32 9.39
N GLY A 103 -10.51 6.23 9.58
CA GLY A 103 -9.84 6.45 10.87
C GLY A 103 -10.12 7.84 11.44
N LYS A 104 -10.12 8.89 10.61
CA LYS A 104 -10.49 10.26 11.04
C LYS A 104 -11.92 10.33 11.57
N ARG A 105 -12.89 9.72 10.86
CA ARG A 105 -14.30 9.70 11.30
C ARG A 105 -14.47 8.96 12.62
N VAL A 106 -13.82 7.81 12.77
CA VAL A 106 -13.85 7.02 14.01
C VAL A 106 -13.19 7.78 15.17
N THR A 107 -12.01 8.36 14.94
CA THR A 107 -11.30 9.16 15.95
C THR A 107 -12.11 10.37 16.38
N ALA A 108 -12.75 11.07 15.45
CA ALA A 108 -13.61 12.20 15.74
C ALA A 108 -14.73 11.79 16.70
N LYS A 109 -15.37 10.65 16.47
CA LYS A 109 -16.41 10.12 17.34
C LYS A 109 -15.86 9.69 18.72
N MET A 110 -14.67 9.05 18.76
CA MET A 110 -14.00 8.64 20.00
C MET A 110 -13.62 9.82 20.89
N LEU A 111 -13.25 10.95 20.29
CA LEU A 111 -12.73 12.12 20.99
C LEU A 111 -13.74 13.29 21.06
N GLU A 112 -14.98 13.07 20.62
CA GLU A 112 -16.07 14.07 20.58
C GLU A 112 -15.64 15.34 19.80
N ALA A 113 -15.02 15.15 18.63
CA ALA A 113 -14.54 16.19 17.74
C ALA A 113 -15.24 16.14 16.37
N ASN A 114 -15.03 17.15 15.53
CA ASN A 114 -15.46 17.09 14.14
C ASN A 114 -14.41 16.34 13.29
N PRO A 115 -14.80 15.49 12.33
CA PRO A 115 -13.85 14.80 11.45
C PRO A 115 -12.89 15.75 10.71
N GLU A 116 -13.35 16.95 10.36
CA GLU A 116 -12.56 17.99 9.69
C GLU A 116 -11.44 18.57 10.57
N ASP A 117 -11.57 18.46 11.90
CA ASP A 117 -10.58 18.90 12.88
C ASP A 117 -9.54 17.79 13.17
N VAL A 118 -9.66 16.59 12.56
CA VAL A 118 -8.74 15.46 12.78
C VAL A 118 -7.74 15.40 11.65
N GLU A 119 -6.49 15.59 11.97
CA GLU A 119 -5.34 15.39 11.08
C GLU A 119 -4.74 14.00 11.30
N PHE A 120 -4.17 13.43 10.23
CA PHE A 120 -3.40 12.19 10.32
C PHE A 120 -1.95 12.46 9.98
N LYS A 121 -1.06 12.05 10.87
CA LYS A 121 0.37 12.22 10.68
C LYS A 121 1.13 11.12 11.43
N ASP A 122 2.09 10.49 10.76
CA ASP A 122 3.03 9.52 11.35
C ASP A 122 2.33 8.42 12.18
N GLY A 123 1.22 7.86 11.65
CA GLY A 123 0.45 6.82 12.33
C GLY A 123 -0.45 7.29 13.47
N GLU A 124 -0.60 8.60 13.67
CA GLU A 124 -1.44 9.19 14.71
C GLU A 124 -2.54 10.07 14.12
N PHE A 125 -3.74 9.98 14.67
CA PHE A 125 -4.86 10.89 14.45
C PHE A 125 -4.86 11.94 15.55
N ILE A 126 -4.76 13.19 15.18
CA ILE A 126 -4.58 14.33 16.11
C ILE A 126 -5.73 15.30 15.91
N VAL A 127 -6.43 15.67 17.00
CA VAL A 127 -7.45 16.72 16.97
C VAL A 127 -6.78 18.08 17.12
N SER A 128 -6.75 18.88 16.05
CA SER A 128 -6.01 20.15 15.96
C SER A 128 -6.34 21.15 17.07
N LYS A 129 -7.60 21.17 17.53
CA LYS A 129 -8.07 22.13 18.57
C LYS A 129 -7.75 21.72 20.01
N SER A 130 -7.59 20.43 20.28
CA SER A 130 -7.44 19.93 21.66
C SER A 130 -6.14 19.18 21.90
N ASN A 131 -5.32 18.96 20.89
CA ASN A 131 -4.12 18.11 20.91
C ASN A 131 -4.36 16.68 21.42
N LYS A 132 -5.61 16.26 21.54
CA LYS A 132 -5.94 14.86 21.83
C LYS A 132 -5.58 14.01 20.63
N LYS A 133 -4.99 12.84 20.88
CA LYS A 133 -4.54 11.96 19.81
C LYS A 133 -4.90 10.50 20.06
N LYS A 134 -4.95 9.74 18.97
CA LYS A 134 -5.08 8.29 18.94
C LYS A 134 -4.15 7.71 17.88
N THR A 135 -3.50 6.62 18.22
CA THR A 135 -2.71 5.86 17.23
C THR A 135 -3.64 5.12 16.28
N ILE A 136 -3.18 4.85 15.06
CA ILE A 136 -3.94 4.06 14.09
C ILE A 136 -4.26 2.65 14.63
N GLY A 137 -3.40 2.06 15.45
CA GLY A 137 -3.64 0.78 16.12
C GLY A 137 -4.79 0.84 17.12
N GLU A 138 -4.88 1.89 17.96
CA GLU A 138 -6.01 2.10 18.86
C GLU A 138 -7.32 2.27 18.11
N VAL A 139 -7.31 3.01 17.00
CA VAL A 139 -8.47 3.21 16.13
C VAL A 139 -8.88 1.91 15.45
N ALA A 140 -7.93 1.14 14.95
CA ALA A 140 -8.19 -0.18 14.38
C ALA A 140 -8.86 -1.11 15.39
N PHE A 141 -8.28 -1.20 16.59
CA PHE A 141 -8.85 -2.01 17.67
C PHE A 141 -10.30 -1.61 17.98
N ALA A 142 -10.57 -0.31 18.08
CA ALA A 142 -11.91 0.22 18.32
C ALA A 142 -12.90 -0.12 17.19
N CYS A 143 -12.44 -0.16 15.93
CA CYS A 143 -13.27 -0.55 14.79
C CYS A 143 -13.72 -2.03 14.83
N TYR A 144 -12.91 -2.92 15.43
CA TYR A 144 -13.23 -4.35 15.52
C TYR A 144 -14.11 -4.71 16.70
N LEU A 145 -14.15 -3.89 17.75
CA LEU A 145 -14.88 -4.14 18.98
C LEU A 145 -15.94 -3.07 19.26
N PRO A 146 -16.84 -2.78 18.31
CA PRO A 146 -17.90 -1.81 18.55
C PRO A 146 -18.91 -2.40 19.56
N GLY A 147 -19.04 -1.78 20.71
CA GLY A 147 -20.14 -2.09 21.64
C GLY A 147 -19.93 -3.28 22.57
N VAL A 148 -18.70 -3.67 22.89
CA VAL A 148 -18.38 -4.75 23.85
C VAL A 148 -18.86 -4.44 25.28
N ARG A 149 -19.21 -3.17 25.57
CA ARG A 149 -19.83 -2.77 26.85
C ARG A 149 -20.99 -1.83 26.58
N ASP A 150 -22.14 -2.11 27.15
CA ASP A 150 -23.38 -1.32 27.03
C ASP A 150 -23.25 0.18 27.37
N GLU A 151 -22.20 0.56 28.07
CA GLU A 151 -21.87 1.94 28.42
C GLU A 151 -21.00 2.64 27.37
N MET A 152 -20.40 1.92 26.43
CA MET A 152 -19.59 2.48 25.35
C MET A 152 -20.42 2.55 24.06
N LYS A 153 -20.84 3.73 23.68
CA LYS A 153 -21.37 3.95 22.33
C LYS A 153 -20.35 3.49 21.31
N SER A 154 -20.77 2.70 20.33
CA SER A 154 -19.91 2.26 19.24
C SER A 154 -19.13 3.44 18.66
N PRO A 155 -17.80 3.35 18.52
CA PRO A 155 -17.01 4.41 17.90
C PRO A 155 -17.20 4.47 16.38
N LEU A 156 -17.88 3.48 15.79
CA LEU A 156 -18.17 3.47 14.36
C LEU A 156 -19.23 4.53 14.03
N PRO A 157 -19.00 5.40 13.05
CA PRO A 157 -20.02 6.23 12.46
C PRO A 157 -21.17 5.40 11.87
N GLU A 158 -22.35 6.02 11.76
CA GLU A 158 -23.49 5.38 11.11
C GLU A 158 -23.17 5.09 9.65
N GLY A 159 -23.37 3.84 9.21
CA GLY A 159 -23.06 3.36 7.87
C GLY A 159 -21.65 2.81 7.68
N ASP A 160 -20.74 2.96 8.63
CA ASP A 160 -19.41 2.33 8.56
C ASP A 160 -19.48 0.88 9.07
N GLU A 161 -18.89 -0.04 8.32
CA GLU A 161 -18.78 -1.45 8.69
C GLU A 161 -17.72 -1.69 9.78
N PRO A 162 -17.86 -2.73 10.63
CA PRO A 162 -16.81 -3.13 11.55
C PRO A 162 -15.48 -3.46 10.86
N GLY A 163 -14.39 -3.19 11.58
CA GLY A 163 -13.04 -3.39 11.08
C GLY A 163 -12.48 -2.16 10.35
N LEU A 164 -11.16 -2.09 10.32
CA LEU A 164 -10.42 -1.05 9.59
C LEU A 164 -9.80 -1.69 8.35
N LYS A 165 -10.62 -1.85 7.32
CA LYS A 165 -10.24 -2.43 6.02
C LYS A 165 -10.91 -1.68 4.90
N GLU A 166 -10.18 -1.48 3.81
CA GLU A 166 -10.68 -0.78 2.63
C GLU A 166 -10.14 -1.39 1.34
N THR A 167 -10.97 -1.42 0.33
CA THR A 167 -10.61 -1.86 -1.02
C THR A 167 -10.63 -0.68 -1.98
N SER A 168 -9.65 -0.65 -2.87
CA SER A 168 -9.61 0.34 -3.95
C SER A 168 -9.30 -0.31 -5.28
N PHE A 169 -9.87 0.27 -6.33
CA PHE A 169 -9.58 -0.02 -7.72
C PHE A 169 -9.00 1.24 -8.34
N TYR A 170 -7.97 1.07 -9.14
CA TYR A 170 -7.38 2.18 -9.88
C TYR A 170 -7.25 1.81 -11.35
N ASP A 171 -7.82 2.64 -12.21
CA ASP A 171 -7.69 2.56 -13.67
C ASP A 171 -6.93 3.81 -14.14
N PRO A 172 -5.73 3.65 -14.71
CA PRO A 172 -4.92 4.80 -15.10
C PRO A 172 -5.53 5.50 -16.32
N SER A 173 -5.64 6.82 -16.24
CA SER A 173 -6.12 7.66 -17.36
C SER A 173 -5.11 7.82 -18.48
N ASN A 174 -3.84 7.49 -18.22
CA ASN A 174 -2.73 7.65 -19.18
C ASN A 174 -1.61 6.64 -18.88
N PHE A 175 -0.66 6.53 -19.81
CA PHE A 175 0.53 5.70 -19.67
C PHE A 175 1.59 6.36 -18.79
N SER A 176 2.38 5.53 -18.11
CA SER A 176 3.58 5.94 -17.41
C SER A 176 4.84 5.40 -18.11
N PHE A 177 5.97 6.05 -17.88
CA PHE A 177 7.26 5.63 -18.43
C PHE A 177 8.10 5.09 -17.26
N PRO A 178 8.48 3.80 -17.27
CA PRO A 178 9.36 3.25 -16.25
C PRO A 178 10.74 3.87 -16.37
N ALA A 179 11.36 4.13 -15.23
CA ALA A 179 12.74 4.53 -15.11
C ALA A 179 13.52 3.53 -14.26
N GLY A 180 14.80 3.41 -14.49
CA GLY A 180 15.67 2.52 -13.72
C GLY A 180 17.11 2.92 -13.83
N THR A 181 17.92 2.45 -12.89
CA THR A 181 19.37 2.63 -12.87
C THR A 181 20.01 1.26 -12.85
N HIS A 182 20.97 1.05 -13.72
CA HIS A 182 21.82 -0.13 -13.73
C HIS A 182 23.21 0.26 -13.26
N ILE A 183 23.72 -0.44 -12.26
CA ILE A 183 25.07 -0.27 -11.75
C ILE A 183 25.83 -1.56 -12.06
N ALA A 184 26.95 -1.43 -12.77
CA ALA A 184 27.86 -2.53 -13.02
C ALA A 184 29.20 -2.23 -12.34
N GLU A 185 29.58 -3.08 -11.41
CA GLU A 185 30.89 -3.04 -10.77
C GLU A 185 31.73 -4.21 -11.27
N VAL A 186 32.91 -3.89 -11.76
CA VAL A 186 33.84 -4.88 -12.31
C VAL A 186 35.23 -4.67 -11.74
N GLU A 187 35.93 -5.76 -11.50
CA GLU A 187 37.35 -5.75 -11.17
C GLU A 187 38.11 -6.36 -12.36
N ILE A 188 39.16 -5.68 -12.77
CA ILE A 188 40.01 -6.14 -13.91
C ILE A 188 41.40 -6.49 -13.37
N ASP A 189 41.82 -7.74 -13.55
CA ASP A 189 43.17 -8.15 -13.27
C ASP A 189 44.11 -7.48 -14.27
N PRO A 190 45.04 -6.60 -13.80
CA PRO A 190 45.93 -5.85 -14.70
C PRO A 190 46.98 -6.70 -15.42
N GLU A 191 47.31 -7.87 -14.92
CA GLU A 191 48.31 -8.76 -15.52
C GLU A 191 47.71 -9.64 -16.62
N THR A 192 46.47 -10.08 -16.45
CA THR A 192 45.83 -11.03 -17.36
C THR A 192 44.71 -10.40 -18.21
N GLY A 193 44.20 -9.22 -17.79
CA GLY A 193 43.02 -8.59 -18.40
C GLY A 193 41.72 -9.31 -18.08
N HIS A 194 41.72 -10.28 -17.16
CA HIS A 194 40.52 -11.01 -16.77
C HIS A 194 39.55 -10.09 -16.02
N VAL A 195 38.27 -10.10 -16.41
CA VAL A 195 37.21 -9.32 -15.80
C VAL A 195 36.42 -10.18 -14.82
N LEU A 196 36.36 -9.77 -13.56
CA LEU A 196 35.50 -10.36 -12.54
C LEU A 196 34.23 -9.57 -12.45
N SER A 197 33.09 -10.24 -12.57
CA SER A 197 31.77 -9.65 -12.27
C SER A 197 31.36 -10.07 -10.88
N LEU A 198 31.19 -9.08 -9.98
CA LEU A 198 30.85 -9.35 -8.57
C LEU A 198 29.41 -9.78 -8.34
N ILE A 199 28.57 -9.74 -9.37
CA ILE A 199 27.16 -10.13 -9.25
C ILE A 199 26.88 -11.59 -9.57
N HIS A 200 27.83 -12.29 -10.17
CA HIS A 200 27.71 -13.70 -10.59
C HIS A 200 28.68 -14.61 -9.83
N ILE A 201 28.72 -14.46 -8.55
CA ILE A 201 29.47 -15.34 -7.65
C ILE A 201 28.61 -16.56 -7.30
#